data_93bf3baa540ed9f545fb93107af7dd58
#
_entry.id   93bf3baa540ed9f545fb93107af7dd58
#
_cell.length_a   1.000
_cell.length_b   1.000
_cell.length_c   1.000
_cell.angle_alpha   90.00
_cell.angle_beta   90.00
_cell.angle_gamma   90.00
#
_symmetry.space_group_name_H-M   'P 1'
#
loop_
_entity.id
_entity.type
_entity.pdbx_description
1 polymer ?
#
loop_
_entity_poly.entity_id
_entity_poly.type
_entity_poly.pdbx_seq_one_letter_code
_entity_poly.pdbx_strand_id
1 'polypeptide(L)'
;CVPCGSGNDYVRNFGAAGQAPFLDFAAQLQAQPCRVDLLQTSLGIGIDICAAGLDAQVAYGIPKFRRLPGCGGTAAYTLSILQAMLSRFGHKLRVAIDGKEYTGTYMMAAICNGGYYGGGYQAAPYAAMDDGLLDIVLVKPISRIQIAGILAKYKAGRHMQDADTIVPEFR
;
A
#
# COMPACT_ATOMS: atom_id res chain seq x y z
N CYS A 1 0.27 -19.26 5.77
CA CYS A 1 0.55 -17.87 6.18
C CYS A 1 -0.01 -17.63 7.58
N VAL A 2 0.76 -17.01 8.48
CA VAL A 2 0.33 -16.71 9.85
C VAL A 2 0.40 -15.20 10.09
N PRO A 3 -0.74 -14.53 10.38
CA PRO A 3 -0.79 -13.08 10.55
C PRO A 3 -0.27 -12.65 11.93
N CYS A 4 1.05 -12.55 12.09
CA CYS A 4 1.72 -12.16 13.34
C CYS A 4 2.13 -10.69 13.39
N GLY A 5 1.90 -9.94 12.34
CA GLY A 5 2.26 -8.53 12.23
C GLY A 5 1.23 -7.58 12.84
N SER A 6 1.55 -6.28 12.89
CA SER A 6 0.63 -5.24 13.36
C SER A 6 -0.43 -4.83 12.34
N GLY A 7 -0.18 -5.02 11.03
CA GLY A 7 -1.10 -4.67 9.94
C GLY A 7 -1.80 -5.90 9.37
N ASN A 8 -1.02 -6.93 9.09
CA ASN A 8 -1.46 -8.19 8.47
C ASN A 8 -2.24 -7.97 7.16
N ASP A 9 -1.77 -7.04 6.35
CA ASP A 9 -2.49 -6.59 5.17
C ASP A 9 -2.54 -7.65 4.07
N TYR A 10 -1.47 -8.43 3.92
CA TYR A 10 -1.40 -9.51 2.94
C TYR A 10 -2.58 -10.47 3.01
N VAL A 11 -2.97 -10.92 4.22
CA VAL A 11 -4.09 -11.86 4.37
C VAL A 11 -5.46 -11.25 4.10
N ARG A 12 -5.57 -9.92 4.02
CA ARG A 12 -6.82 -9.24 3.65
C ARG A 12 -7.18 -9.45 2.18
N ASN A 13 -6.22 -9.80 1.34
CA ASN A 13 -6.43 -10.06 -0.09
C ASN A 13 -7.19 -11.38 -0.34
N PHE A 14 -7.33 -12.25 0.67
CA PHE A 14 -7.93 -13.58 0.51
C PHE A 14 -9.41 -13.67 0.95
N GLY A 15 -10.16 -12.59 0.79
CA GLY A 15 -11.60 -12.58 0.91
C GLY A 15 -12.16 -11.86 2.14
N ALA A 16 -13.49 -11.80 2.22
CA ALA A 16 -14.21 -11.01 3.21
C ALA A 16 -14.04 -11.48 4.66
N ALA A 17 -13.67 -12.74 4.88
CA ALA A 17 -13.36 -13.28 6.21
C ALA A 17 -12.04 -12.69 6.79
N GLY A 18 -11.25 -12.03 5.96
CA GLY A 18 -10.03 -11.35 6.38
C GLY A 18 -9.03 -12.28 7.05
N GLN A 19 -8.63 -11.95 8.27
CA GLN A 19 -7.56 -12.68 8.98
C GLN A 19 -8.05 -13.96 9.70
N ALA A 20 -9.34 -14.10 9.97
CA ALA A 20 -9.87 -15.17 10.82
C ALA A 20 -9.49 -16.59 10.36
N PRO A 21 -9.60 -16.95 9.06
CA PRO A 21 -9.19 -18.28 8.59
C PRO A 21 -7.70 -18.55 8.78
N PHE A 22 -6.87 -17.51 8.79
CA PHE A 22 -5.41 -17.66 8.94
C PHE A 22 -4.97 -17.82 10.40
N LEU A 23 -5.86 -17.65 11.37
CA LEU A 23 -5.60 -17.89 12.78
C LEU A 23 -5.95 -19.32 13.22
N ASP A 24 -6.69 -20.05 12.40
CA ASP A 24 -6.96 -21.47 12.63
C ASP A 24 -5.81 -22.33 12.06
N PHE A 25 -4.86 -22.67 12.91
CA PHE A 25 -3.70 -23.44 12.50
C PHE A 25 -4.06 -24.88 12.06
N ALA A 26 -5.08 -25.49 12.66
CA ALA A 26 -5.50 -26.83 12.26
C ALA A 26 -6.08 -26.82 10.85
N ALA A 27 -6.90 -25.82 10.54
CA ALA A 27 -7.43 -25.63 9.19
C ALA A 27 -6.32 -25.31 8.18
N GLN A 28 -5.32 -24.47 8.53
CA GLN A 28 -4.21 -24.16 7.65
C GLN A 28 -3.33 -25.36 7.32
N LEU A 29 -3.13 -26.30 8.24
CA LEU A 29 -2.35 -27.52 7.98
C LEU A 29 -3.05 -28.45 6.97
N GLN A 30 -4.35 -28.33 6.83
CA GLN A 30 -5.16 -29.13 5.90
C GLN A 30 -5.52 -28.36 4.63
N ALA A 31 -5.23 -27.04 4.59
CA ALA A 31 -5.55 -26.19 3.46
C ALA A 31 -4.71 -26.54 2.22
N GLN A 32 -5.33 -26.44 1.06
CA GLN A 32 -4.63 -26.58 -0.20
C GLN A 32 -3.81 -25.31 -0.48
N PRO A 33 -2.58 -25.46 -0.98
CA PRO A 33 -1.79 -24.30 -1.38
C PRO A 33 -2.44 -23.58 -2.57
N CYS A 34 -2.50 -22.27 -2.52
CA CYS A 34 -2.89 -21.43 -3.67
C CYS A 34 -1.66 -20.79 -4.31
N ARG A 35 -1.75 -20.54 -5.61
CA ARG A 35 -0.74 -19.76 -6.33
C ARG A 35 -1.06 -18.28 -6.16
N VAL A 36 -0.02 -17.47 -6.07
CA VAL A 36 -0.09 -16.02 -6.07
C VAL A 36 1.02 -15.48 -6.97
N ASP A 37 0.77 -14.34 -7.56
CA ASP A 37 1.77 -13.64 -8.35
C ASP A 37 2.78 -12.93 -7.44
N LEU A 38 3.89 -12.53 -8.01
CA LEU A 38 4.98 -11.89 -7.28
C LEU A 38 5.47 -10.67 -8.06
N LEU A 39 5.84 -9.62 -7.32
CA LEU A 39 6.54 -8.47 -7.90
C LEU A 39 8.05 -8.76 -7.91
N GLN A 40 8.62 -8.89 -9.10
CA GLN A 40 10.09 -8.94 -9.23
C GLN A 40 10.63 -7.53 -9.45
N THR A 41 11.54 -7.10 -8.59
CA THR A 41 12.21 -5.81 -8.66
C THR A 41 13.72 -5.98 -8.71
N SER A 42 14.44 -4.90 -9.04
CA SER A 42 15.92 -4.88 -8.96
C SER A 42 16.45 -5.06 -7.52
N LEU A 43 15.61 -4.86 -6.51
CA LEU A 43 15.97 -4.96 -5.09
C LEU A 43 15.57 -6.31 -4.46
N GLY A 44 14.79 -7.12 -5.16
CA GLY A 44 14.29 -8.39 -4.67
C GLY A 44 12.86 -8.68 -5.10
N ILE A 45 12.24 -9.64 -4.42
CA ILE A 45 10.88 -10.09 -4.68
C ILE A 45 9.94 -9.53 -3.62
N GLY A 46 8.85 -8.89 -4.08
CA GLY A 46 7.72 -8.46 -3.24
C GLY A 46 6.52 -9.37 -3.46
N ILE A 47 5.65 -9.49 -2.46
CA ILE A 47 4.46 -10.35 -2.53
C ILE A 47 3.15 -9.55 -2.53
N ASP A 48 3.18 -8.29 -2.15
CA ASP A 48 1.98 -7.48 -1.95
C ASP A 48 2.09 -6.15 -2.69
N ILE A 49 2.68 -5.12 -2.11
CA ILE A 49 2.79 -3.79 -2.70
C ILE A 49 4.21 -3.26 -2.60
N CYS A 50 4.70 -2.68 -3.70
CA CYS A 50 5.89 -1.85 -3.73
C CYS A 50 5.49 -0.39 -3.92
N ALA A 51 5.96 0.51 -3.07
CA ALA A 51 5.61 1.92 -3.15
C ALA A 51 6.83 2.84 -3.14
N ALA A 52 6.69 3.97 -3.81
CA ALA A 52 7.67 5.06 -3.82
C ALA A 52 6.98 6.40 -3.48
N GLY A 53 7.73 7.32 -2.87
CA GLY A 53 7.22 8.63 -2.50
C GLY A 53 6.77 8.70 -1.04
N LEU A 54 5.57 9.24 -0.78
CA LEU A 54 5.07 9.51 0.57
C LEU A 54 5.02 8.24 1.43
N ASP A 55 4.54 7.13 0.89
CA ASP A 55 4.44 5.87 1.63
C ASP A 55 5.78 5.32 2.06
N ALA A 56 6.77 5.38 1.15
CA ALA A 56 8.13 5.00 1.48
C ALA A 56 8.70 5.86 2.62
N GLN A 57 8.44 7.18 2.60
CA GLN A 57 8.86 8.08 3.67
C GLN A 57 8.20 7.71 5.00
N VAL A 58 6.90 7.38 5.00
CA VAL A 58 6.19 6.90 6.19
C VAL A 58 6.83 5.62 6.71
N ALA A 59 7.05 4.63 5.84
CA ALA A 59 7.64 3.34 6.22
C ALA A 59 9.04 3.52 6.83
N TYR A 60 9.88 4.36 6.23
CA TYR A 60 11.22 4.68 6.75
C TYR A 60 11.20 5.43 8.10
N GLY A 61 10.17 6.22 8.36
CA GLY A 61 10.02 6.96 9.60
C GLY A 61 9.63 6.08 10.80
N ILE A 62 8.86 5.02 10.59
CA ILE A 62 8.33 4.17 11.67
C ILE A 62 9.42 3.64 12.63
N PRO A 63 10.53 3.04 12.17
CA PRO A 63 11.58 2.53 13.06
C PRO A 63 12.21 3.63 13.92
N LYS A 64 12.32 4.85 13.40
CA LYS A 64 12.83 6.01 14.14
C LYS A 64 11.95 6.34 15.33
N PHE A 65 10.63 6.41 15.12
CA PHE A 65 9.68 6.74 16.18
C PHE A 65 9.48 5.60 17.17
N ARG A 66 9.58 4.34 16.75
CA ARG A 66 9.52 3.18 17.64
C ARG A 66 10.64 3.15 18.69
N ARG A 67 11.75 3.86 18.46
CA ARG A 67 12.85 3.97 19.43
C ARG A 67 12.57 4.98 20.54
N LEU A 68 11.53 5.81 20.40
CA LEU A 68 11.18 6.79 21.43
C LEU A 68 10.39 6.11 22.56
N PRO A 69 10.69 6.42 23.84
CA PRO A 69 9.94 5.91 24.98
C PRO A 69 8.45 6.23 24.85
N GLY A 70 7.57 5.25 25.05
CA GLY A 70 6.12 5.42 24.95
C GLY A 70 5.55 5.45 23.53
N CYS A 71 6.38 5.43 22.48
CA CYS A 71 5.94 5.45 21.07
C CYS A 71 5.91 4.04 20.46
N GLY A 72 5.03 3.18 20.97
CA GLY A 72 4.80 1.84 20.37
C GLY A 72 3.69 1.84 19.30
N GLY A 73 3.70 0.80 18.46
CA GLY A 73 2.58 0.47 17.57
C GLY A 73 2.04 1.65 16.74
N THR A 74 0.78 2.01 16.97
CA THR A 74 0.04 3.04 16.23
C THR A 74 0.63 4.45 16.39
N ALA A 75 1.21 4.77 17.56
CA ALA A 75 1.79 6.09 17.82
C ALA A 75 2.98 6.37 16.89
N ALA A 76 3.89 5.40 16.73
CA ALA A 76 5.03 5.54 15.83
C ALA A 76 4.59 5.70 14.36
N TYR A 77 3.55 4.99 13.96
CA TYR A 77 2.97 5.12 12.63
C TYR A 77 2.36 6.52 12.41
N THR A 78 1.56 7.01 13.36
CA THR A 78 0.95 8.36 13.29
C THR A 78 2.00 9.45 13.24
N LEU A 79 3.04 9.37 14.08
CA LEU A 79 4.14 10.34 14.05
C LEU A 79 4.91 10.30 12.72
N SER A 80 5.09 9.13 12.15
CA SER A 80 5.72 9.00 10.84
C SER A 80 4.89 9.62 9.72
N ILE A 81 3.57 9.47 9.73
CA ILE A 81 2.66 10.17 8.82
C ILE A 81 2.79 11.68 8.98
N LEU A 82 2.74 12.19 10.22
CA LEU A 82 2.86 13.61 10.49
C LEU A 82 4.19 14.17 10.00
N GLN A 83 5.30 13.45 10.22
CA GLN A 83 6.61 13.84 9.70
C GLN A 83 6.61 13.86 8.18
N ALA A 84 6.07 12.84 7.54
CA ALA A 84 5.97 12.76 6.08
C ALA A 84 5.12 13.91 5.51
N MET A 85 4.02 14.26 6.18
CA MET A 85 3.16 15.40 5.81
C MET A 85 3.84 16.76 5.94
N LEU A 86 4.87 16.89 6.78
CA LEU A 86 5.70 18.10 6.89
C LEU A 86 6.81 18.13 5.85
N SER A 87 7.09 17.02 5.20
CA SER A 87 8.12 16.89 4.16
C SER A 87 7.67 17.49 2.83
N ARG A 88 8.58 17.52 1.87
CA ARG A 88 8.28 17.96 0.51
C ARG A 88 7.37 16.95 -0.19
N PHE A 89 6.23 17.39 -0.68
CA PHE A 89 5.35 16.59 -1.52
C PHE A 89 5.71 16.71 -2.99
N GLY A 90 5.70 15.57 -3.66
CA GLY A 90 5.90 15.49 -5.10
C GLY A 90 7.35 15.30 -5.51
N HIS A 91 7.54 14.21 -6.20
CA HIS A 91 8.78 13.82 -6.85
C HIS A 91 8.55 13.76 -8.35
N LYS A 92 9.51 14.28 -9.13
CA LYS A 92 9.47 14.07 -10.58
C LYS A 92 9.80 12.62 -10.87
N LEU A 93 8.84 11.91 -11.39
CA LEU A 93 8.95 10.49 -11.76
C LEU A 93 8.70 10.33 -13.25
N ARG A 94 9.40 9.39 -13.84
CA ARG A 94 9.10 8.81 -15.13
C ARG A 94 8.75 7.36 -14.91
N VAL A 95 7.52 7.00 -15.21
CA VAL A 95 6.98 5.65 -15.01
C VAL A 95 6.65 5.10 -16.38
N ALA A 96 7.26 3.99 -16.75
CA ALA A 96 6.95 3.27 -17.97
C ALA A 96 6.07 2.06 -17.62
N ILE A 97 4.90 1.97 -18.23
CA ILE A 97 3.92 0.90 -18.02
C ILE A 97 3.57 0.35 -19.39
N ASP A 98 3.89 -0.90 -19.65
CA ASP A 98 3.61 -1.61 -20.90
C ASP A 98 4.01 -0.81 -22.17
N GLY A 99 5.21 -0.23 -22.13
CA GLY A 99 5.77 0.56 -23.22
C GLY A 99 5.25 1.99 -23.33
N LYS A 100 4.31 2.41 -22.50
CA LYS A 100 3.81 3.78 -22.43
C LYS A 100 4.46 4.56 -21.28
N GLU A 101 4.94 5.76 -21.55
CA GLU A 101 5.59 6.60 -20.54
C GLU A 101 4.63 7.63 -19.94
N TYR A 102 4.71 7.74 -18.61
CA TYR A 102 4.02 8.73 -17.80
C TYR A 102 5.06 9.56 -17.05
N THR A 103 5.28 10.78 -17.50
CA THR A 103 6.23 11.70 -16.86
C THR A 103 5.45 12.80 -16.15
N GLY A 104 5.71 12.98 -14.87
CA GLY A 104 5.00 13.97 -14.08
C GLY A 104 5.58 14.14 -12.68
N THR A 105 4.95 15.02 -11.92
CA THR A 105 5.19 15.11 -10.48
C THR A 105 4.12 14.30 -9.76
N TYR A 106 4.56 13.32 -8.98
CA TYR A 106 3.67 12.45 -8.19
C TYR A 106 4.05 12.53 -6.72
N MET A 107 3.05 12.49 -5.87
CA MET A 107 3.24 12.39 -4.43
C MET A 107 3.60 10.95 -4.04
N MET A 108 3.01 10.01 -4.73
CA MET A 108 3.14 8.58 -4.48
C MET A 108 2.95 7.78 -5.76
N ALA A 109 3.67 6.69 -5.87
CA ALA A 109 3.46 5.65 -6.87
C ALA A 109 3.42 4.30 -6.13
N ALA A 110 2.33 3.55 -6.27
CA ALA A 110 2.18 2.21 -5.74
C ALA A 110 2.05 1.22 -6.88
N ILE A 111 2.80 0.12 -6.80
CA ILE A 111 2.77 -1.01 -7.72
C ILE A 111 2.26 -2.18 -6.90
N CYS A 112 1.08 -2.64 -7.22
CA CYS A 112 0.25 -3.49 -6.39
C CYS A 112 0.02 -4.84 -7.06
N ASN A 113 0.39 -5.92 -6.37
CA ASN A 113 -0.07 -7.27 -6.61
C ASN A 113 -1.30 -7.55 -5.75
N GLY A 114 -1.30 -7.07 -4.52
CA GLY A 114 -2.45 -7.08 -3.62
C GLY A 114 -3.05 -5.69 -3.42
N GLY A 115 -4.26 -5.64 -2.88
CA GLY A 115 -5.03 -4.41 -2.71
C GLY A 115 -4.75 -3.65 -1.41
N TYR A 116 -4.12 -4.28 -0.40
CA TYR A 116 -4.08 -3.73 0.96
C TYR A 116 -2.66 -3.53 1.49
N TYR A 117 -2.44 -2.42 2.20
CA TYR A 117 -1.18 -2.13 2.90
C TYR A 117 -1.40 -1.14 4.06
N GLY A 118 -0.34 -0.83 4.80
CA GLY A 118 -0.32 0.25 5.80
C GLY A 118 -1.30 0.09 6.96
N GLY A 119 -1.77 -1.13 7.26
CA GLY A 119 -2.73 -1.38 8.33
C GLY A 119 -4.19 -1.25 7.88
N GLY A 120 -4.50 -1.72 6.69
CA GLY A 120 -5.85 -1.81 6.13
C GLY A 120 -6.23 -0.68 5.18
N TYR A 121 -5.26 0.04 4.62
CA TYR A 121 -5.53 0.93 3.50
C TYR A 121 -5.66 0.12 2.21
N GLN A 122 -6.75 0.34 1.48
CA GLN A 122 -7.02 -0.34 0.23
C GLN A 122 -6.52 0.49 -0.96
N ALA A 123 -5.23 0.33 -1.28
CA ALA A 123 -4.56 1.12 -2.32
C ALA A 123 -5.04 0.79 -3.73
N ALA A 124 -5.23 -0.49 -4.01
CA ALA A 124 -5.67 -1.01 -5.31
C ALA A 124 -6.95 -1.85 -5.13
N PRO A 125 -8.13 -1.23 -5.22
CA PRO A 125 -9.40 -1.91 -4.94
C PRO A 125 -9.74 -3.04 -5.90
N TYR A 126 -9.12 -3.04 -7.07
CA TYR A 126 -9.37 -4.02 -8.13
C TYR A 126 -8.26 -5.06 -8.28
N ALA A 127 -7.20 -4.95 -7.48
CA ALA A 127 -6.07 -5.88 -7.53
C ALA A 127 -6.50 -7.30 -7.16
N ALA A 128 -5.99 -8.26 -7.91
CA ALA A 128 -6.14 -9.69 -7.68
C ALA A 128 -4.76 -10.35 -7.63
N MET A 129 -4.57 -11.22 -6.65
CA MET A 129 -3.25 -11.79 -6.33
C MET A 129 -2.77 -12.88 -7.31
N ASP A 130 -3.60 -13.26 -8.31
CA ASP A 130 -3.39 -14.44 -9.16
C ASP A 130 -3.84 -14.28 -10.62
N ASP A 131 -3.96 -13.01 -11.08
CA ASP A 131 -4.43 -12.70 -12.43
C ASP A 131 -3.30 -12.38 -13.43
N GLY A 132 -2.05 -12.40 -12.99
CA GLY A 132 -0.87 -12.11 -13.82
C GLY A 132 -0.69 -10.62 -14.11
N LEU A 133 -1.41 -9.73 -13.42
CA LEU A 133 -1.39 -8.29 -13.64
C LEU A 133 -0.85 -7.57 -12.40
N LEU A 134 -0.36 -6.36 -12.61
CA LEU A 134 0.01 -5.43 -11.54
C LEU A 134 -0.83 -4.17 -11.67
N ASP A 135 -1.49 -3.79 -10.60
CA ASP A 135 -2.26 -2.56 -10.55
C ASP A 135 -1.36 -1.39 -10.12
N ILE A 136 -1.35 -0.30 -10.89
CA ILE A 136 -0.45 0.83 -10.66
C ILE A 136 -1.26 2.07 -10.34
N VAL A 137 -1.04 2.60 -9.14
CA VAL A 137 -1.73 3.78 -8.62
C VAL A 137 -0.74 4.94 -8.49
N LEU A 138 -0.96 5.98 -9.28
CA LEU A 138 -0.16 7.20 -9.27
C LEU A 138 -0.97 8.33 -8.64
N VAL A 139 -0.46 8.88 -7.54
CA VAL A 139 -1.12 9.98 -6.81
C VAL A 139 -0.43 11.31 -7.14
N LYS A 140 -1.19 12.25 -7.69
CA LYS A 140 -0.71 13.60 -7.96
C LYS A 140 -0.45 14.37 -6.66
N PRO A 141 0.41 15.38 -6.66
CA PRO A 141 0.59 16.24 -5.50
C PRO A 141 -0.72 16.99 -5.17
N ILE A 142 -1.12 16.90 -3.92
CA ILE A 142 -2.28 17.60 -3.39
C ILE A 142 -1.89 18.42 -2.16
N SER A 143 -2.73 19.39 -1.79
CA SER A 143 -2.51 20.16 -0.58
C SER A 143 -2.65 19.29 0.68
N ARG A 144 -2.01 19.72 1.78
CA ARG A 144 -2.10 19.01 3.07
C ARG A 144 -3.53 18.89 3.59
N ILE A 145 -4.36 19.87 3.30
CA ILE A 145 -5.79 19.86 3.68
C ILE A 145 -6.55 18.79 2.90
N GLN A 146 -6.27 18.67 1.60
CA GLN A 146 -6.89 17.65 0.75
C GLN A 146 -6.47 16.23 1.14
N ILE A 147 -5.22 16.03 1.63
CA ILE A 147 -4.77 14.72 2.13
C ILE A 147 -5.70 14.21 3.23
N ALA A 148 -6.06 15.06 4.20
CA ALA A 148 -6.95 14.66 5.29
C ALA A 148 -8.32 14.19 4.77
N GLY A 149 -8.85 14.86 3.74
CA GLY A 149 -10.13 14.49 3.12
C GLY A 149 -10.07 13.19 2.32
N ILE A 150 -8.97 12.98 1.57
CA ILE A 150 -8.85 11.79 0.72
C ILE A 150 -8.42 10.55 1.50
N LEU A 151 -7.75 10.71 2.64
CA LEU A 151 -7.20 9.59 3.41
C LEU A 151 -8.26 8.57 3.83
N ALA A 152 -9.45 9.03 4.22
CA ALA A 152 -10.57 8.16 4.55
C ALA A 152 -11.11 7.40 3.33
N LYS A 153 -11.18 8.06 2.18
CA LYS A 153 -11.58 7.43 0.91
C LYS A 153 -10.52 6.42 0.46
N TYR A 154 -9.24 6.78 0.59
CA TYR A 154 -8.11 5.91 0.28
C TYR A 154 -8.11 4.65 1.15
N LYS A 155 -8.37 4.80 2.45
CA LYS A 155 -8.51 3.67 3.36
C LYS A 155 -9.65 2.73 2.96
N ALA A 156 -10.74 3.28 2.45
CA ALA A 156 -11.94 2.53 2.05
C ALA A 156 -11.92 2.06 0.58
N GLY A 157 -10.83 2.27 -0.17
CA GLY A 157 -10.74 1.92 -1.60
C GLY A 157 -11.62 2.76 -2.52
N ARG A 158 -12.13 3.91 -2.05
CA ARG A 158 -13.04 4.78 -2.81
C ARG A 158 -12.35 5.97 -3.47
N HIS A 159 -11.03 6.05 -3.38
CA HIS A 159 -10.22 7.14 -3.94
C HIS A 159 -10.16 7.14 -5.46
N MET A 160 -10.41 6.02 -6.11
CA MET A 160 -10.41 5.91 -7.58
C MET A 160 -11.48 6.80 -8.24
N GLN A 161 -12.45 7.31 -7.47
CA GLN A 161 -13.46 8.25 -7.94
C GLN A 161 -12.96 9.70 -7.96
N ASP A 162 -11.80 9.98 -7.38
CA ASP A 162 -11.22 11.33 -7.29
C ASP A 162 -10.19 11.56 -8.42
N ALA A 163 -10.64 11.60 -9.68
CA ALA A 163 -9.80 11.72 -10.88
C ALA A 163 -8.89 12.98 -10.90
N ASP A 164 -9.23 14.03 -10.18
CA ASP A 164 -8.39 15.24 -10.06
C ASP A 164 -7.12 14.97 -9.23
N THR A 165 -7.19 14.03 -8.31
CA THR A 165 -6.11 13.70 -7.36
C THR A 165 -5.40 12.42 -7.73
N ILE A 166 -6.14 11.42 -8.13
CA ILE A 166 -5.62 10.09 -8.48
C ILE A 166 -5.57 9.98 -9.99
N VAL A 167 -4.43 9.56 -10.52
CA VAL A 167 -4.37 9.08 -11.90
C VAL A 167 -5.08 7.72 -11.92
N PRO A 168 -5.95 7.47 -12.91
CA PRO A 168 -6.64 6.18 -12.99
C PRO A 168 -5.68 5.01 -12.84
N GLU A 169 -6.12 3.99 -12.14
CA GLU A 169 -5.39 2.75 -11.95
C GLU A 169 -5.13 2.08 -13.29
N PHE A 170 -3.89 1.60 -13.46
CA PHE A 170 -3.48 0.87 -14.66
C PHE A 170 -3.34 -0.62 -14.33
N ARG A 171 -3.84 -1.45 -15.20
CA ARG A 171 -3.73 -2.92 -15.12
C ARG A 171 -3.07 -3.48 -16.35
#